data_e7c85fc6eef1f1978f1fa4f68f5ca396
#
_entry.id   e7c85fc6eef1f1978f1fa4f68f5ca396
#
_cell.length_a   1.000
_cell.length_b   1.000
_cell.length_c   1.000
_cell.angle_alpha   90.00
_cell.angle_beta   90.00
_cell.angle_gamma   90.00
#
_symmetry.space_group_name_H-M   'P 1'
#
loop_
_entity.id
_entity.type
_entity.pdbx_description
1 polymer ?
#
loop_
_entity_poly.entity_id
_entity_poly.type
_entity_poly.pdbx_seq_one_letter_code
_entity_poly.pdbx_strand_id
1 'polypeptide(L)'
;RMSTPDEILRGLDPEQRRAATALHGPVCILAGAGTGKTRAITHRIAYGVASGVFDPHRTLALTFTARAAAEMRTRLRDLGVAGVQARTFHSAALRQLQYFWPQAVGGPMPSLIENKVRLLTEVAQRMRMTVDRAGLRDLAGEIEWAKVSLHAPEGYAEAAKEREMPAGWTATTVARLYTGYEEAKTARNMIDF
;
A
#
# COMPACT_ATOMS: atom_id res chain seq x y z
N ARG A 1 4.35 30.69 4.48
CA ARG A 1 3.55 31.41 3.47
C ARG A 1 3.27 30.48 2.29
N MET A 2 2.02 30.38 1.86
CA MET A 2 1.65 29.63 0.67
C MET A 2 2.13 30.38 -0.59
N SER A 3 2.73 29.65 -1.54
CA SER A 3 3.16 30.22 -2.82
C SER A 3 1.94 30.63 -3.66
N THR A 4 2.09 31.67 -4.45
CA THR A 4 1.04 32.06 -5.40
C THR A 4 0.98 31.08 -6.57
N PRO A 5 -0.16 31.01 -7.30
CA PRO A 5 -0.24 30.14 -8.48
C PRO A 5 0.89 30.39 -9.49
N ASP A 6 1.24 31.63 -9.74
CA ASP A 6 2.31 31.97 -10.68
C ASP A 6 3.70 31.54 -10.16
N GLU A 7 3.96 31.71 -8.86
CA GLU A 7 5.19 31.22 -8.24
C GLU A 7 5.34 29.71 -8.34
N ILE A 8 4.23 28.97 -8.18
CA ILE A 8 4.22 27.51 -8.27
C ILE A 8 4.56 27.04 -9.70
N LEU A 9 4.09 27.72 -10.71
CA LEU A 9 4.34 27.35 -12.11
C LEU A 9 5.72 27.79 -12.62
N ARG A 10 6.38 28.69 -11.89
CA ARG A 10 7.69 29.19 -12.29
C ARG A 10 8.74 28.08 -12.20
N GLY A 11 9.52 27.92 -13.25
CA GLY A 11 10.58 26.90 -13.31
C GLY A 11 10.13 25.52 -13.69
N LEU A 12 8.83 25.31 -13.99
CA LEU A 12 8.36 24.09 -14.60
C LEU A 12 8.63 24.12 -16.12
N ASP A 13 9.02 22.97 -16.68
CA ASP A 13 9.06 22.85 -18.13
C ASP A 13 7.62 22.87 -18.71
N PRO A 14 7.46 23.01 -20.04
CA PRO A 14 6.13 23.11 -20.65
C PRO A 14 5.23 21.89 -20.38
N GLU A 15 5.79 20.68 -20.34
CA GLU A 15 5.02 19.46 -20.07
C GLU A 15 4.61 19.38 -18.60
N GLN A 16 5.52 19.68 -17.68
CA GLN A 16 5.21 19.77 -16.25
C GLN A 16 4.15 20.84 -15.99
N ARG A 17 4.23 21.97 -16.67
CA ARG A 17 3.23 23.04 -16.53
C ARG A 17 1.86 22.61 -17.02
N ARG A 18 1.79 21.89 -18.16
CA ARG A 18 0.52 21.32 -18.63
C ARG A 18 -0.08 20.33 -17.63
N ALA A 19 0.74 19.44 -17.07
CA ALA A 19 0.31 18.49 -16.05
C ALA A 19 -0.17 19.20 -14.78
N ALA A 20 0.56 20.22 -14.32
CA ALA A 20 0.24 20.97 -13.11
C ALA A 20 -1.05 21.80 -13.22
N THR A 21 -1.39 22.28 -14.41
CA THR A 21 -2.57 23.12 -14.64
C THR A 21 -3.83 22.33 -15.07
N ALA A 22 -3.70 21.06 -15.38
CA ALA A 22 -4.82 20.17 -15.75
C ALA A 22 -5.56 19.69 -14.48
N LEU A 23 -6.41 20.55 -13.90
CA LEU A 23 -6.99 20.32 -12.58
C LEU A 23 -8.32 19.57 -12.59
N HIS A 24 -9.02 19.51 -13.72
CA HIS A 24 -10.36 18.96 -13.79
C HIS A 24 -10.37 17.60 -14.50
N GLY A 25 -11.16 16.69 -13.95
CA GLY A 25 -11.33 15.35 -14.48
C GLY A 25 -10.11 14.45 -14.30
N PRO A 26 -10.21 13.20 -14.75
CA PRO A 26 -9.10 12.24 -14.70
C PRO A 26 -7.95 12.68 -15.62
N VAL A 27 -6.73 12.70 -15.08
CA VAL A 27 -5.52 13.06 -15.83
C VAL A 27 -4.49 11.95 -15.64
N CYS A 28 -3.93 11.47 -16.76
CA CYS A 28 -2.82 10.51 -16.75
C CYS A 28 -1.54 11.23 -17.20
N ILE A 29 -0.49 11.12 -16.37
CA ILE A 29 0.83 11.69 -16.66
C ILE A 29 1.78 10.53 -16.94
N LEU A 30 2.22 10.42 -18.20
CA LEU A 30 3.19 9.42 -18.63
C LEU A 30 4.58 10.04 -18.64
N ALA A 31 5.47 9.50 -17.80
CA ALA A 31 6.83 10.00 -17.70
C ALA A 31 7.78 8.87 -17.29
N GLY A 32 8.96 8.86 -17.90
CA GLY A 32 10.00 7.90 -17.53
C GLY A 32 10.62 8.19 -16.16
N ALA A 33 11.39 7.26 -15.62
CA ALA A 33 12.11 7.44 -14.37
C ALA A 33 13.07 8.64 -14.48
N GLY A 34 13.14 9.47 -13.43
CA GLY A 34 14.03 10.63 -13.39
C GLY A 34 13.60 11.83 -14.23
N THR A 35 12.37 11.83 -14.79
CA THR A 35 11.86 12.91 -15.64
C THR A 35 11.03 13.96 -14.92
N GLY A 36 11.03 13.96 -13.59
CA GLY A 36 10.34 14.98 -12.79
C GLY A 36 8.86 14.72 -12.54
N LYS A 37 8.41 13.46 -12.54
CA LYS A 37 7.02 13.08 -12.22
C LYS A 37 6.55 13.61 -10.87
N THR A 38 7.35 13.41 -9.83
CA THR A 38 7.02 13.85 -8.48
C THR A 38 6.90 15.37 -8.42
N ARG A 39 7.76 16.08 -9.13
CA ARG A 39 7.68 17.53 -9.26
C ARG A 39 6.38 17.97 -9.93
N ALA A 40 6.00 17.32 -11.02
CA ALA A 40 4.74 17.61 -11.71
C ALA A 40 3.52 17.38 -10.82
N ILE A 41 3.48 16.28 -10.07
CA ILE A 41 2.37 15.92 -9.18
C ILE A 41 2.28 16.90 -8.00
N THR A 42 3.39 17.21 -7.34
CA THR A 42 3.39 18.13 -6.19
C THR A 42 3.00 19.55 -6.60
N HIS A 43 3.47 20.00 -7.76
CA HIS A 43 3.10 21.32 -8.29
C HIS A 43 1.65 21.35 -8.75
N ARG A 44 1.11 20.25 -9.30
CA ARG A 44 -0.31 20.13 -9.62
C ARG A 44 -1.19 20.28 -8.39
N ILE A 45 -0.85 19.60 -7.32
CA ILE A 45 -1.57 19.70 -6.04
C ILE A 45 -1.47 21.13 -5.50
N ALA A 46 -0.27 21.69 -5.45
CA ALA A 46 -0.05 23.04 -4.95
C ALA A 46 -0.78 24.10 -5.79
N TYR A 47 -0.73 23.98 -7.10
CA TYR A 47 -1.44 24.87 -8.01
C TYR A 47 -2.96 24.77 -7.82
N GLY A 48 -3.49 23.56 -7.68
CA GLY A 48 -4.92 23.34 -7.44
C GLY A 48 -5.40 23.95 -6.12
N VAL A 49 -4.60 23.81 -5.06
CA VAL A 49 -4.90 24.42 -3.75
C VAL A 49 -4.78 25.94 -3.82
N ALA A 50 -3.70 26.47 -4.37
CA ALA A 50 -3.49 27.92 -4.48
C ALA A 50 -4.54 28.60 -5.37
N SER A 51 -5.03 27.91 -6.37
CA SER A 51 -6.09 28.37 -7.28
C SER A 51 -7.50 28.21 -6.71
N GLY A 52 -7.65 27.60 -5.53
CA GLY A 52 -8.96 27.38 -4.90
C GLY A 52 -9.78 26.24 -5.51
N VAL A 53 -9.20 25.44 -6.41
CA VAL A 53 -9.89 24.33 -7.08
C VAL A 53 -9.88 23.06 -6.20
N PHE A 54 -8.78 22.82 -5.49
CA PHE A 54 -8.64 21.69 -4.58
C PHE A 54 -8.76 22.15 -3.13
N ASP A 55 -9.62 21.44 -2.36
CA ASP A 55 -9.59 21.54 -0.92
C ASP A 55 -8.45 20.66 -0.38
N PRO A 56 -7.45 21.24 0.30
CA PRO A 56 -6.32 20.46 0.81
C PRO A 56 -6.74 19.36 1.79
N HIS A 57 -7.77 19.57 2.59
CA HIS A 57 -8.27 18.57 3.54
C HIS A 57 -9.04 17.42 2.89
N ARG A 58 -9.40 17.57 1.62
CA ARG A 58 -10.08 16.56 0.81
C ARG A 58 -9.19 16.03 -0.32
N THR A 59 -7.89 16.28 -0.24
CA THR A 59 -6.91 15.86 -1.24
C THR A 59 -5.98 14.82 -0.61
N LEU A 60 -5.84 13.69 -1.29
CA LEU A 60 -4.99 12.57 -0.87
C LEU A 60 -3.98 12.26 -1.98
N ALA A 61 -2.70 12.32 -1.66
CA ALA A 61 -1.61 11.90 -2.53
C ALA A 61 -1.13 10.51 -2.12
N LEU A 62 -1.23 9.55 -3.03
CA LEU A 62 -0.86 8.16 -2.77
C LEU A 62 0.48 7.82 -3.42
N THR A 63 1.31 7.10 -2.66
CA THR A 63 2.62 6.62 -3.10
C THR A 63 2.76 5.13 -2.77
N PHE A 64 3.79 4.49 -3.33
CA PHE A 64 4.05 3.07 -3.06
C PHE A 64 4.92 2.85 -1.81
N THR A 65 5.76 3.81 -1.44
CA THR A 65 6.72 3.67 -0.34
C THR A 65 6.58 4.77 0.70
N ALA A 66 6.91 4.45 1.94
CA ALA A 66 6.94 5.42 3.03
C ALA A 66 7.92 6.57 2.75
N ARG A 67 9.05 6.27 2.10
CA ARG A 67 10.05 7.27 1.68
C ARG A 67 9.45 8.26 0.68
N ALA A 68 8.77 7.76 -0.35
CA ALA A 68 8.12 8.60 -1.34
C ALA A 68 7.01 9.48 -0.72
N ALA A 69 6.25 8.92 0.22
CA ALA A 69 5.24 9.69 0.95
C ALA A 69 5.86 10.82 1.79
N ALA A 70 6.97 10.55 2.48
CA ALA A 70 7.70 11.55 3.26
C ALA A 70 8.28 12.65 2.35
N GLU A 71 8.84 12.28 1.21
CA GLU A 71 9.34 13.25 0.22
C GLU A 71 8.21 14.13 -0.34
N MET A 72 7.07 13.54 -0.64
CA MET A 72 5.88 14.26 -1.09
C MET A 72 5.43 15.30 -0.03
N ARG A 73 5.36 14.90 1.22
CA ARG A 73 5.01 15.82 2.33
C ARG A 73 5.98 16.97 2.44
N THR A 74 7.28 16.72 2.33
CA THR A 74 8.32 17.75 2.38
C THR A 74 8.15 18.74 1.23
N ARG A 75 7.98 18.25 0.01
CA ARG A 75 7.81 19.12 -1.17
C ARG A 75 6.55 19.96 -1.10
N LEU A 76 5.43 19.39 -0.63
CA LEU A 76 4.19 20.15 -0.44
C LEU A 76 4.35 21.24 0.62
N ARG A 77 5.05 20.93 1.72
CA ARG A 77 5.36 21.91 2.76
C ARG A 77 6.22 23.07 2.22
N ASP A 78 7.23 22.74 1.42
CA ASP A 78 8.11 23.75 0.80
C ASP A 78 7.34 24.68 -0.14
N LEU A 79 6.29 24.18 -0.77
CA LEU A 79 5.38 24.98 -1.60
C LEU A 79 4.31 25.72 -0.76
N GLY A 80 4.36 25.58 0.55
CA GLY A 80 3.43 26.25 1.47
C GLY A 80 2.05 25.62 1.52
N VAL A 81 1.91 24.35 1.08
CA VAL A 81 0.63 23.62 1.11
C VAL A 81 0.50 22.85 2.42
N ALA A 82 -0.56 23.13 3.17
CA ALA A 82 -0.91 22.42 4.40
C ALA A 82 -2.25 21.71 4.24
N GLY A 83 -2.45 20.62 4.98
CA GLY A 83 -3.73 19.89 5.03
C GLY A 83 -3.84 18.73 4.05
N VAL A 84 -3.03 18.68 3.01
CA VAL A 84 -2.99 17.53 2.07
C VAL A 84 -2.36 16.33 2.76
N GLN A 85 -3.01 15.17 2.64
CA GLN A 85 -2.46 13.92 3.14
C GLN A 85 -1.63 13.25 2.04
N ALA A 86 -0.38 12.91 2.36
CA ALA A 86 0.48 12.07 1.51
C ALA A 86 0.79 10.78 2.25
N ARG A 87 0.37 9.65 1.68
CA ARG A 87 0.42 8.33 2.31
C ARG A 87 0.76 7.26 1.32
N THR A 88 1.24 6.11 1.81
CA THR A 88 1.27 4.91 1.00
C THR A 88 -0.15 4.37 0.80
N PHE A 89 -0.35 3.56 -0.25
CA PHE A 89 -1.63 2.86 -0.47
C PHE A 89 -2.02 2.02 0.75
N HIS A 90 -1.09 1.27 1.33
CA HIS A 90 -1.33 0.46 2.52
C HIS A 90 -1.76 1.30 3.73
N SER A 91 -1.05 2.39 4.00
CA SER A 91 -1.37 3.29 5.10
C SER A 91 -2.75 3.95 4.92
N ALA A 92 -3.08 4.38 3.70
CA ALA A 92 -4.39 4.97 3.41
C ALA A 92 -5.52 3.96 3.58
N ALA A 93 -5.33 2.72 3.09
CA ALA A 93 -6.31 1.65 3.25
C ALA A 93 -6.53 1.31 4.74
N LEU A 94 -5.47 1.23 5.52
CA LEU A 94 -5.57 0.98 6.96
C LEU A 94 -6.35 2.09 7.68
N ARG A 95 -6.11 3.34 7.34
CA ARG A 95 -6.86 4.47 7.92
C ARG A 95 -8.35 4.42 7.58
N GLN A 96 -8.69 4.09 6.35
CA GLN A 96 -10.10 3.91 5.97
C GLN A 96 -10.75 2.77 6.74
N LEU A 97 -10.04 1.66 6.90
CA LEU A 97 -10.51 0.52 7.66
C LEU A 97 -10.76 0.89 9.13
N GLN A 98 -9.82 1.62 9.76
CA GLN A 98 -9.97 2.11 11.13
C GLN A 98 -11.17 3.04 11.30
N TYR A 99 -11.41 3.89 10.32
CA TYR A 99 -12.54 4.83 10.35
C TYR A 99 -13.89 4.12 10.22
N PHE A 100 -14.00 3.18 9.28
CA PHE A 100 -15.28 2.54 8.97
C PHE A 100 -15.58 1.30 9.82
N TRP A 101 -14.59 0.69 10.44
CA TRP A 101 -14.75 -0.57 11.18
C TRP A 101 -15.84 -0.52 12.24
N PRO A 102 -15.90 0.49 13.14
CA PRO A 102 -16.92 0.54 14.17
C PRO A 102 -18.35 0.59 13.63
N GLN A 103 -18.53 1.18 12.46
CA GLN A 103 -19.85 1.35 11.82
C GLN A 103 -20.24 0.15 10.96
N ALA A 104 -19.27 -0.39 10.21
CA ALA A 104 -19.53 -1.45 9.24
C ALA A 104 -19.52 -2.85 9.85
N VAL A 105 -18.66 -3.11 10.82
CA VAL A 105 -18.43 -4.43 11.41
C VAL A 105 -18.81 -4.43 12.90
N GLY A 106 -18.42 -3.40 13.63
CA GLY A 106 -18.58 -3.33 15.09
C GLY A 106 -17.49 -4.10 15.84
N GLY A 107 -17.44 -3.87 17.16
CA GLY A 107 -16.40 -4.45 18.01
C GLY A 107 -15.02 -3.82 17.80
N PRO A 108 -13.99 -4.35 18.47
CA PRO A 108 -12.64 -3.82 18.34
C PRO A 108 -12.06 -4.12 16.95
N MET A 109 -11.42 -3.12 16.38
CA MET A 109 -10.70 -3.31 15.13
C MET A 109 -9.56 -4.31 15.33
N PRO A 110 -9.36 -5.27 14.40
CA PRO A 110 -8.21 -6.16 14.42
C PRO A 110 -6.89 -5.40 14.42
N SER A 111 -5.89 -5.93 15.12
CA SER A 111 -4.53 -5.39 15.09
C SER A 111 -3.79 -5.87 13.83
N LEU A 112 -2.95 -5.00 13.29
CA LEU A 112 -2.10 -5.34 12.15
C LEU A 112 -0.94 -6.24 12.61
N ILE A 113 -0.68 -7.31 11.87
CA ILE A 113 0.48 -8.17 12.11
C ILE A 113 1.74 -7.42 11.69
N GLU A 114 2.68 -7.27 12.63
CA GLU A 114 3.96 -6.63 12.36
C GLU A 114 4.93 -7.55 11.62
N ASN A 115 4.89 -8.86 11.92
CA ASN A 115 5.82 -9.84 11.38
C ASN A 115 5.11 -11.14 11.01
N LYS A 116 4.81 -11.30 9.73
CA LYS A 116 4.17 -12.50 9.17
C LYS A 116 4.98 -13.77 9.39
N VAL A 117 6.31 -13.67 9.26
CA VAL A 117 7.22 -14.82 9.40
C VAL A 117 7.18 -15.37 10.82
N ARG A 118 7.08 -14.51 11.83
CA ARG A 118 6.95 -14.94 13.22
C ARG A 118 5.69 -15.76 13.45
N LEU A 119 4.56 -15.30 12.94
CA LEU A 119 3.29 -16.04 13.05
C LEU A 119 3.35 -17.36 12.27
N LEU A 120 3.94 -17.35 11.08
CA LEU A 120 4.15 -18.57 10.30
C LEU A 120 5.05 -19.57 11.03
N THR A 121 6.09 -19.11 11.71
CA THR A 121 6.96 -19.96 12.55
C THR A 121 6.14 -20.67 13.61
N GLU A 122 5.29 -19.96 14.32
CA GLU A 122 4.42 -20.55 15.35
C GLU A 122 3.44 -21.57 14.77
N VAL A 123 2.84 -21.28 13.63
CA VAL A 123 1.92 -22.19 12.95
C VAL A 123 2.65 -23.45 12.46
N ALA A 124 3.83 -23.28 11.84
CA ALA A 124 4.64 -24.41 11.37
C ALA A 124 5.06 -25.33 12.53
N GLN A 125 5.44 -24.77 13.68
CA GLN A 125 5.78 -25.52 14.88
C GLN A 125 4.58 -26.33 15.38
N ARG A 126 3.38 -25.75 15.42
CA ARG A 126 2.16 -26.49 15.80
C ARG A 126 1.84 -27.64 14.84
N MET A 127 2.13 -27.46 13.57
CA MET A 127 1.95 -28.50 12.53
C MET A 127 3.11 -29.49 12.49
N ARG A 128 4.09 -29.37 13.38
CA ARG A 128 5.30 -30.18 13.44
C ARG A 128 6.10 -30.18 12.13
N MET A 129 6.13 -29.04 11.47
CA MET A 129 6.93 -28.78 10.29
C MET A 129 8.30 -28.27 10.69
N THR A 130 9.35 -28.87 10.13
CA THR A 130 10.74 -28.37 10.30
C THR A 130 11.06 -27.47 9.11
N VAL A 131 11.16 -26.17 9.36
CA VAL A 131 11.39 -25.18 8.32
C VAL A 131 12.49 -24.22 8.79
N ASP A 132 13.48 -23.99 7.94
CA ASP A 132 14.50 -22.97 8.21
C ASP A 132 13.99 -21.56 7.87
N ARG A 133 14.82 -20.55 8.14
CA ARG A 133 14.43 -19.15 7.90
C ARG A 133 14.17 -18.85 6.42
N ALA A 134 14.99 -19.41 5.53
CA ALA A 134 14.81 -19.25 4.08
C ALA A 134 13.52 -19.90 3.60
N GLY A 135 13.21 -21.11 4.07
CA GLY A 135 11.97 -21.81 3.77
C GLY A 135 10.74 -21.06 4.27
N LEU A 136 10.82 -20.46 5.45
CA LEU A 136 9.71 -19.63 5.99
C LEU A 136 9.45 -18.40 5.13
N ARG A 137 10.47 -17.75 4.61
CA ARG A 137 10.33 -16.64 3.67
C ARG A 137 9.66 -17.06 2.38
N ASP A 138 10.07 -18.20 1.84
CA ASP A 138 9.49 -18.75 0.60
C ASP A 138 8.02 -19.12 0.80
N LEU A 139 7.69 -19.73 1.93
CA LEU A 139 6.30 -20.05 2.29
C LEU A 139 5.46 -18.78 2.51
N ALA A 140 6.02 -17.76 3.16
CA ALA A 140 5.37 -16.46 3.31
C ALA A 140 5.10 -15.83 1.93
N GLY A 141 6.04 -15.94 1.01
CA GLY A 141 5.89 -15.47 -0.37
C GLY A 141 4.77 -16.17 -1.12
N GLU A 142 4.60 -17.48 -0.94
CA GLU A 142 3.50 -18.24 -1.54
C GLU A 142 2.13 -17.82 -0.98
N ILE A 143 2.04 -17.62 0.32
CA ILE A 143 0.80 -17.12 0.94
C ILE A 143 0.48 -15.72 0.43
N GLU A 144 1.47 -14.85 0.33
CA GLU A 144 1.28 -13.50 -0.22
C GLU A 144 0.85 -13.53 -1.69
N TRP A 145 1.46 -14.38 -2.51
CA TRP A 145 1.01 -14.58 -3.89
C TRP A 145 -0.45 -15.00 -3.94
N ALA A 146 -0.86 -15.95 -3.12
CA ALA A 146 -2.24 -16.43 -3.06
C ALA A 146 -3.22 -15.30 -2.70
N LYS A 147 -2.87 -14.49 -1.71
CA LYS A 147 -3.71 -13.36 -1.26
C LYS A 147 -3.81 -12.27 -2.31
N VAL A 148 -2.71 -11.90 -2.94
CA VAL A 148 -2.69 -10.89 -4.02
C VAL A 148 -3.46 -11.37 -5.25
N SER A 149 -3.42 -12.68 -5.51
CA SER A 149 -4.15 -13.31 -6.61
C SER A 149 -5.60 -13.70 -6.25
N LEU A 150 -6.06 -13.31 -5.05
CA LEU A 150 -7.41 -13.58 -4.53
C LEU A 150 -7.75 -15.07 -4.41
N HIS A 151 -6.77 -15.89 -4.04
CA HIS A 151 -6.97 -17.31 -3.75
C HIS A 151 -7.06 -17.51 -2.25
N ALA A 152 -8.19 -18.05 -1.79
CA ALA A 152 -8.37 -18.50 -0.42
C ALA A 152 -7.58 -19.80 -0.16
N PRO A 153 -7.34 -20.18 1.12
CA PRO A 153 -6.61 -21.41 1.43
C PRO A 153 -7.20 -22.66 0.75
N GLU A 154 -8.51 -22.75 0.65
CA GLU A 154 -9.22 -23.90 0.04
C GLU A 154 -8.95 -24.02 -1.46
N GLY A 155 -8.72 -22.91 -2.14
CA GLY A 155 -8.44 -22.87 -3.58
C GLY A 155 -6.95 -22.84 -3.93
N TYR A 156 -6.07 -22.74 -2.94
CA TYR A 156 -4.65 -22.54 -3.20
C TYR A 156 -3.99 -23.67 -3.96
N ALA A 157 -4.21 -24.93 -3.54
CA ALA A 157 -3.55 -26.08 -4.15
C ALA A 157 -3.86 -26.22 -5.65
N GLU A 158 -5.10 -25.99 -6.05
CA GLU A 158 -5.50 -26.00 -7.46
C GLU A 158 -4.91 -24.79 -8.22
N ALA A 159 -4.98 -23.61 -7.64
CA ALA A 159 -4.44 -22.40 -8.24
C ALA A 159 -2.91 -22.46 -8.40
N ALA A 160 -2.21 -23.12 -7.50
CA ALA A 160 -0.76 -23.26 -7.50
C ALA A 160 -0.25 -24.46 -8.32
N LYS A 161 -1.11 -25.17 -9.01
CA LYS A 161 -0.80 -26.42 -9.73
C LYS A 161 0.37 -26.29 -10.72
N GLU A 162 0.46 -25.17 -11.40
CA GLU A 162 1.53 -24.89 -12.36
C GLU A 162 2.71 -24.13 -11.75
N ARG A 163 2.69 -23.84 -10.46
CA ARG A 163 3.74 -23.10 -9.78
C ARG A 163 4.79 -24.04 -9.22
N GLU A 164 6.05 -23.60 -9.30
CA GLU A 164 7.14 -24.29 -8.61
C GLU A 164 7.03 -24.03 -7.11
N MET A 165 6.95 -25.10 -6.34
CA MET A 165 6.85 -25.00 -4.88
C MET A 165 8.26 -24.81 -4.26
N PRO A 166 8.32 -24.16 -3.08
CA PRO A 166 9.55 -24.14 -2.28
C PRO A 166 10.06 -25.56 -2.05
N ALA A 167 11.37 -25.74 -2.06
CA ALA A 167 12.02 -27.03 -1.99
C ALA A 167 11.53 -27.89 -0.80
N GLY A 168 11.08 -29.12 -1.09
CA GLY A 168 10.60 -30.06 -0.09
C GLY A 168 9.15 -29.93 0.30
N TRP A 169 8.41 -29.01 -0.30
CA TRP A 169 6.99 -28.78 0.04
C TRP A 169 6.06 -29.12 -1.12
N THR A 170 4.89 -29.64 -0.80
CA THR A 170 3.80 -29.82 -1.76
C THR A 170 2.80 -28.69 -1.66
N ALA A 171 2.06 -28.44 -2.73
CA ALA A 171 0.99 -27.44 -2.71
C ALA A 171 -0.05 -27.71 -1.61
N THR A 172 -0.37 -28.98 -1.35
CA THR A 172 -1.28 -29.39 -0.29
C THR A 172 -0.75 -29.00 1.09
N THR A 173 0.53 -29.20 1.35
CA THR A 173 1.17 -28.81 2.63
C THR A 173 1.19 -27.29 2.80
N VAL A 174 1.50 -26.54 1.74
CA VAL A 174 1.45 -25.08 1.76
C VAL A 174 0.03 -24.58 2.01
N ALA A 175 -0.98 -25.21 1.40
CA ALA A 175 -2.39 -24.90 1.66
C ALA A 175 -2.77 -25.10 3.13
N ARG A 176 -2.29 -26.17 3.76
CA ARG A 176 -2.51 -26.42 5.19
C ARG A 176 -1.86 -25.36 6.07
N LEU A 177 -0.63 -24.96 5.75
CA LEU A 177 0.04 -23.88 6.45
C LEU A 177 -0.71 -22.55 6.29
N TYR A 178 -1.18 -22.24 5.09
CA TYR A 178 -1.99 -21.07 4.81
C TYR A 178 -3.30 -21.08 5.62
N THR A 179 -4.00 -22.20 5.67
CA THR A 179 -5.19 -22.36 6.51
C THR A 179 -4.87 -22.09 7.98
N GLY A 180 -3.82 -22.69 8.51
CA GLY A 180 -3.40 -22.49 9.90
C GLY A 180 -3.01 -21.04 10.19
N TYR A 181 -2.38 -20.36 9.24
CA TYR A 181 -2.03 -18.94 9.34
C TYR A 181 -3.29 -18.07 9.44
N GLU A 182 -4.27 -18.25 8.57
CA GLU A 182 -5.52 -17.50 8.60
C GLU A 182 -6.33 -17.77 9.88
N GLU A 183 -6.38 -19.01 10.34
CA GLU A 183 -7.04 -19.38 11.61
C GLU A 183 -6.36 -18.72 12.81
N ALA A 184 -5.03 -18.67 12.84
CA ALA A 184 -4.28 -18.04 13.91
C ALA A 184 -4.52 -16.52 13.96
N LYS A 185 -4.60 -15.87 12.80
CA LYS A 185 -4.98 -14.46 12.70
C LYS A 185 -6.36 -14.20 13.27
N THR A 186 -7.35 -14.98 12.84
CA THR A 186 -8.74 -14.87 13.31
C THR A 186 -8.83 -15.06 14.81
N ALA A 187 -8.17 -16.10 15.35
CA ALA A 187 -8.18 -16.39 16.78
C ALA A 187 -7.57 -15.26 17.64
N ARG A 188 -6.62 -14.52 17.09
CA ARG A 188 -5.94 -13.40 17.78
C ARG A 188 -6.51 -12.03 17.40
N ASN A 189 -7.58 -11.98 16.63
CA ASN A 189 -8.15 -10.75 16.09
C ASN A 189 -7.09 -9.89 15.39
N MET A 190 -6.38 -10.48 14.43
CA MET A 190 -5.30 -9.85 13.66
C MET A 190 -5.61 -9.87 12.16
N ILE A 191 -5.09 -8.86 11.48
CA ILE A 191 -5.12 -8.74 10.02
C ILE A 191 -3.72 -8.49 9.48
N ASP A 192 -3.53 -8.74 8.21
CA ASP A 192 -2.32 -8.41 7.45
C ASP A 192 -2.65 -7.60 6.21
N PHE A 193 -1.60 -7.10 5.58
CA PHE A 193 -1.72 -6.51 4.25
C PHE A 193 -1.74 -7.58 3.18
#